data_3f42be4903c6003ab4e6f6a6c53ff697
#
_entry.id   3f42be4903c6003ab4e6f6a6c53ff697
#
_cell.length_a   1.000
_cell.length_b   1.000
_cell.length_c   1.000
_cell.angle_alpha   90.00
_cell.angle_beta   90.00
_cell.angle_gamma   90.00
#
_symmetry.space_group_name_H-M   'P 1'
#
loop_
_entity.id
_entity.type
_entity.pdbx_description
1 polymer ?
#
loop_
_entity_poly.entity_id
_entity_poly.type
_entity_poly.pdbx_seq_one_letter_code
_entity_poly.pdbx_strand_id
1 'polypeptide(L)'
;MYKRQEQIDFEMQVEAFDCWANRSVYYLSKMYAGEIKEGEGYDCLKKCIHVSILAYDHFRDDKECYRRIAFCDTKTGKEYTDLMEMHILELSKLPPEEKNETSLLQWMRFLGGKTRKDFEEMAKKNSELEEAYDVLDKLSADEKKRLEYETRQRAIRDYNIGMLTAERRGIEAGRKIGIEEGREEGRTEGVNRINQLNIELSKLGRTEDILKAAVDKEYQEKLLKEFEL
;
A
#
# COMPACT_ATOMS: atom_id res chain seq x y z
N MET A 1 12.40 42.88 -0.87
CA MET A 1 11.66 41.73 -1.40
C MET A 1 12.11 40.52 -0.55
N TYR A 2 11.35 40.17 0.49
CA TYR A 2 11.70 39.01 1.31
C TYR A 2 11.42 37.76 0.48
N LYS A 3 12.45 36.96 0.15
CA LYS A 3 12.22 35.59 -0.39
C LYS A 3 11.50 34.80 0.70
N ARG A 4 10.26 34.40 0.45
CA ARG A 4 9.59 33.40 1.28
C ARG A 4 10.50 32.17 1.28
N GLN A 5 11.03 31.79 2.43
CA GLN A 5 11.73 30.54 2.58
C GLN A 5 10.66 29.43 2.48
N GLU A 6 10.86 28.47 1.62
CA GLU A 6 10.01 27.29 1.49
C GLU A 6 10.62 26.17 2.32
N GLN A 7 9.78 25.34 2.95
CA GLN A 7 10.21 24.09 3.57
C GLN A 7 9.85 22.93 2.66
N ILE A 8 10.84 22.10 2.38
CA ILE A 8 10.68 20.96 1.49
C ILE A 8 11.12 19.70 2.23
N ASP A 9 10.20 18.73 2.30
CA ASP A 9 10.47 17.39 2.81
C ASP A 9 10.53 16.40 1.64
N PHE A 10 11.60 15.60 1.59
CA PHE A 10 11.79 14.55 0.58
C PHE A 10 11.70 13.19 1.22
N GLU A 11 10.74 12.38 0.79
CA GLU A 11 10.58 11.01 1.23
C GLU A 11 10.68 10.03 0.05
N MET A 12 11.62 9.08 0.11
CA MET A 12 11.72 7.99 -0.85
C MET A 12 11.10 6.72 -0.27
N GLN A 13 10.15 6.13 -0.99
CA GLN A 13 9.45 4.91 -0.61
C GLN A 13 9.68 3.83 -1.66
N VAL A 14 10.35 2.74 -1.27
CA VAL A 14 10.71 1.65 -2.19
C VAL A 14 9.61 0.62 -2.32
N GLU A 15 8.86 0.37 -1.24
CA GLU A 15 7.78 -0.62 -1.19
C GLU A 15 6.43 0.06 -0.97
N ALA A 16 5.38 -0.52 -1.56
CA ALA A 16 4.02 -0.03 -1.39
C ALA A 16 3.56 -0.16 0.07
N PHE A 17 2.92 0.89 0.57
CA PHE A 17 2.41 0.97 1.92
C PHE A 17 0.95 1.43 1.91
N ASP A 18 0.04 0.63 2.47
CA ASP A 18 -1.41 0.87 2.39
C ASP A 18 -1.84 2.24 2.94
N CYS A 19 -1.14 2.73 3.97
CA CYS A 19 -1.43 4.03 4.60
C CYS A 19 -0.56 5.17 4.05
N TRP A 20 0.04 5.03 2.86
CA TRP A 20 0.97 6.03 2.35
C TRP A 20 0.34 7.43 2.22
N ALA A 21 -0.88 7.54 1.67
CA ALA A 21 -1.56 8.81 1.52
C ALA A 21 -1.80 9.51 2.88
N ASN A 22 -2.20 8.74 3.91
CA ASN A 22 -2.39 9.27 5.26
C ASN A 22 -1.07 9.76 5.86
N ARG A 23 0.00 9.02 5.60
CA ARG A 23 1.35 9.33 6.09
C ARG A 23 1.88 10.61 5.46
N SER A 24 1.80 10.77 4.15
CA SER A 24 2.27 11.96 3.44
C SER A 24 1.53 13.23 3.88
N VAL A 25 0.19 13.13 4.03
CA VAL A 25 -0.63 14.23 4.56
C VAL A 25 -0.24 14.55 6.01
N TYR A 26 0.00 13.54 6.85
CA TYR A 26 0.42 13.74 8.24
C TYR A 26 1.75 14.50 8.34
N TYR A 27 2.78 14.10 7.57
CA TYR A 27 4.07 14.77 7.62
C TYR A 27 4.02 16.20 7.08
N LEU A 28 3.32 16.43 5.96
CA LEU A 28 3.11 17.77 5.44
C LEU A 28 2.38 18.66 6.45
N SER A 29 1.32 18.17 7.08
CA SER A 29 0.56 18.90 8.10
C SER A 29 1.41 19.20 9.34
N LYS A 30 2.21 18.24 9.78
CA LYS A 30 3.12 18.39 10.93
C LYS A 30 4.20 19.44 10.63
N MET A 31 4.77 19.44 9.44
CA MET A 31 5.74 20.43 9.01
C MET A 31 5.12 21.83 9.00
N TYR A 32 3.93 21.98 8.39
CA TYR A 32 3.22 23.25 8.33
C TYR A 32 2.82 23.78 9.72
N ALA A 33 2.28 22.91 10.57
CA ALA A 33 1.92 23.29 11.93
C ALA A 33 3.13 23.67 12.80
N GLY A 34 4.30 23.11 12.49
CA GLY A 34 5.57 23.44 13.17
C GLY A 34 6.18 24.79 12.80
N GLU A 35 5.66 25.45 11.75
CA GLU A 35 6.17 26.75 11.29
C GLU A 35 5.80 27.92 12.21
N ILE A 36 4.76 27.78 13.01
CA ILE A 36 4.27 28.83 13.90
C ILE A 36 4.53 28.50 15.36
N LYS A 37 5.02 29.47 16.12
CA LYS A 37 5.21 29.37 17.57
C LYS A 37 4.10 30.09 18.32
N GLU A 38 3.96 29.76 19.58
CA GLU A 38 3.00 30.43 20.46
C GLU A 38 3.22 31.96 20.47
N GLY A 39 2.14 32.71 20.17
CA GLY A 39 2.16 34.18 20.10
C GLY A 39 2.54 34.77 18.74
N GLU A 40 2.92 33.98 17.75
CA GLU A 40 3.18 34.46 16.39
C GLU A 40 1.88 34.59 15.57
N GLY A 41 1.85 35.51 14.61
CA GLY A 41 0.75 35.69 13.67
C GLY A 41 0.79 34.70 12.52
N TYR A 42 -0.35 34.38 11.91
CA TYR A 42 -0.43 33.43 10.78
C TYR A 42 0.27 33.92 9.49
N ASP A 43 0.67 35.20 9.44
CA ASP A 43 1.43 35.80 8.34
C ASP A 43 2.89 35.34 8.27
N CYS A 44 3.41 34.73 9.36
CA CYS A 44 4.73 34.12 9.38
C CYS A 44 4.79 32.75 8.70
N LEU A 45 3.64 32.09 8.46
CA LEU A 45 3.58 30.76 7.88
C LEU A 45 4.22 30.72 6.50
N LYS A 46 5.07 29.72 6.28
CA LYS A 46 5.81 29.50 5.05
C LYS A 46 5.18 28.39 4.25
N LYS A 47 5.47 28.40 2.95
CA LYS A 47 5.09 27.30 2.06
C LYS A 47 5.80 26.02 2.47
N CYS A 48 5.03 24.95 2.61
CA CYS A 48 5.50 23.59 2.89
C CYS A 48 5.22 22.69 1.70
N ILE A 49 6.24 21.98 1.24
CA ILE A 49 6.19 21.09 0.09
C ILE A 49 6.63 19.71 0.54
N HIS A 50 5.80 18.71 0.33
CA HIS A 50 6.16 17.31 0.54
C HIS A 50 6.41 16.64 -0.82
N VAL A 51 7.61 16.11 -1.03
CA VAL A 51 8.00 15.42 -2.26
C VAL A 51 8.13 13.93 -1.97
N SER A 52 7.22 13.15 -2.51
CA SER A 52 7.24 11.69 -2.41
C SER A 52 7.82 11.08 -3.69
N ILE A 53 8.86 10.27 -3.54
CA ILE A 53 9.51 9.53 -4.61
C ILE A 53 9.19 8.06 -4.42
N LEU A 54 8.35 7.51 -5.31
CA LEU A 54 7.80 6.15 -5.19
C LEU A 54 8.44 5.24 -6.23
N ALA A 55 8.99 4.11 -5.79
CA ALA A 55 9.52 3.07 -6.68
C ALA A 55 8.45 2.08 -7.18
N TYR A 56 7.16 2.37 -6.93
CA TYR A 56 6.01 1.54 -7.28
C TYR A 56 4.86 2.39 -7.81
N ASP A 57 3.87 1.75 -8.46
CA ASP A 57 2.65 2.39 -8.95
C ASP A 57 1.65 2.56 -7.81
N HIS A 58 1.50 3.78 -7.32
CA HIS A 58 0.49 4.15 -6.33
C HIS A 58 -0.86 4.46 -7.01
N PHE A 59 -0.84 5.30 -8.04
CA PHE A 59 -2.02 5.62 -8.84
C PHE A 59 -2.11 4.64 -10.03
N ARG A 60 -2.95 3.63 -9.90
CA ARG A 60 -3.02 2.53 -10.89
C ARG A 60 -3.85 2.86 -12.12
N ASP A 61 -4.60 3.97 -12.08
CA ASP A 61 -5.61 4.30 -13.10
C ASP A 61 -5.02 5.04 -14.32
N ASP A 62 -3.76 5.44 -14.25
CA ASP A 62 -3.09 6.19 -15.32
C ASP A 62 -1.58 5.90 -15.39
N LYS A 63 -0.91 6.58 -16.34
CA LYS A 63 0.54 6.44 -16.59
C LYS A 63 1.36 7.68 -16.26
N GLU A 64 0.77 8.65 -15.58
CA GLU A 64 1.45 9.89 -15.24
C GLU A 64 2.52 9.62 -14.17
N CYS A 65 3.78 9.87 -14.50
CA CYS A 65 4.90 9.66 -13.59
C CYS A 65 5.11 10.79 -12.57
N TYR A 66 4.48 11.96 -12.78
CA TYR A 66 4.56 13.12 -11.91
C TYR A 66 3.20 13.72 -11.66
N ARG A 67 2.97 14.14 -10.40
CA ARG A 67 1.74 14.83 -9.97
C ARG A 67 2.06 15.93 -8.99
N ARG A 68 1.34 17.03 -9.13
CA ARG A 68 1.22 18.06 -8.11
C ARG A 68 -0.18 18.00 -7.49
N ILE A 69 -0.25 17.87 -6.19
CA ILE A 69 -1.49 17.91 -5.42
C ILE A 69 -1.48 19.18 -4.59
N ALA A 70 -2.56 19.93 -4.64
CA ALA A 70 -2.73 21.20 -3.97
C ALA A 70 -4.14 21.35 -3.41
N PHE A 71 -4.34 22.32 -2.51
CA PHE A 71 -5.65 22.66 -1.98
C PHE A 71 -6.45 23.47 -3.01
N CYS A 72 -7.50 22.87 -3.54
CA CYS A 72 -8.33 23.48 -4.56
C CYS A 72 -9.80 23.48 -4.16
N ASP A 73 -10.54 24.50 -4.60
CA ASP A 73 -12.00 24.49 -4.59
C ASP A 73 -12.49 23.38 -5.53
N THR A 74 -13.20 22.40 -5.00
CA THR A 74 -13.63 21.21 -5.75
C THR A 74 -14.67 21.52 -6.83
N LYS A 75 -15.37 22.67 -6.74
CA LYS A 75 -16.38 23.08 -7.72
C LYS A 75 -15.78 23.85 -8.88
N THR A 76 -14.80 24.70 -8.61
CA THR A 76 -14.21 25.60 -9.63
C THR A 76 -12.84 25.13 -10.12
N GLY A 77 -12.18 24.22 -9.42
CA GLY A 77 -10.82 23.80 -9.67
C GLY A 77 -9.76 24.86 -9.33
N LYS A 78 -10.16 26.01 -8.79
CA LYS A 78 -9.22 27.09 -8.46
C LYS A 78 -8.43 26.73 -7.19
N GLU A 79 -7.15 26.96 -7.23
CA GLU A 79 -6.26 26.83 -6.06
C GLU A 79 -6.70 27.83 -4.98
N TYR A 80 -6.95 27.31 -3.77
CA TYR A 80 -7.36 28.10 -2.62
C TYR A 80 -6.14 28.75 -1.92
N THR A 81 -5.05 28.01 -1.80
CA THR A 81 -3.78 28.45 -1.21
C THR A 81 -2.62 27.65 -1.79
N ASP A 82 -1.48 28.28 -1.91
CA ASP A 82 -0.19 27.69 -2.32
C ASP A 82 0.71 27.29 -1.14
N LEU A 83 0.21 27.45 0.10
CA LEU A 83 1.01 27.23 1.32
C LEU A 83 1.33 25.76 1.60
N MET A 84 0.53 24.84 1.07
CA MET A 84 0.75 23.40 1.23
C MET A 84 0.56 22.70 -0.11
N GLU A 85 1.56 21.95 -0.55
CA GLU A 85 1.44 21.12 -1.75
C GLU A 85 2.26 19.85 -1.63
N MET A 86 1.87 18.83 -2.40
CA MET A 86 2.61 17.58 -2.51
C MET A 86 3.01 17.35 -3.97
N HIS A 87 4.26 16.90 -4.16
CA HIS A 87 4.76 16.42 -5.44
C HIS A 87 5.00 14.93 -5.33
N ILE A 88 4.41 14.18 -6.25
CA ILE A 88 4.51 12.72 -6.25
C ILE A 88 5.18 12.30 -7.55
N LEU A 89 6.29 11.57 -7.41
CA LEU A 89 7.12 11.07 -8.49
C LEU A 89 7.08 9.54 -8.46
N GLU A 90 6.41 8.92 -9.44
CA GLU A 90 6.31 7.46 -9.58
C GLU A 90 7.38 6.97 -10.57
N LEU A 91 8.52 6.50 -10.05
CA LEU A 91 9.68 6.10 -10.85
C LEU A 91 9.39 4.89 -11.75
N SER A 92 8.46 4.04 -11.37
CA SER A 92 7.99 2.89 -12.14
C SER A 92 7.25 3.28 -13.42
N LYS A 93 6.70 4.51 -13.49
CA LYS A 93 5.96 5.03 -14.64
C LYS A 93 6.77 5.92 -15.58
N LEU A 94 8.09 6.02 -15.37
CA LEU A 94 8.95 6.81 -16.23
C LEU A 94 8.79 6.37 -17.71
N PRO A 95 8.53 7.31 -18.63
CA PRO A 95 8.44 7.00 -20.06
C PRO A 95 9.79 6.51 -20.60
N PRO A 96 9.82 5.90 -21.79
CA PRO A 96 11.09 5.63 -22.48
C PRO A 96 11.95 6.89 -22.59
N GLU A 97 13.27 6.71 -22.48
CA GLU A 97 14.20 7.83 -22.51
C GLU A 97 14.21 8.54 -23.88
N GLU A 98 14.12 9.88 -23.85
CA GLU A 98 14.17 10.71 -25.02
C GLU A 98 15.42 11.62 -25.02
N LYS A 99 15.87 12.04 -26.21
CA LYS A 99 17.10 12.84 -26.37
C LYS A 99 17.04 14.20 -25.67
N ASN A 100 15.84 14.81 -25.57
CA ASN A 100 15.62 16.13 -25.00
C ASN A 100 14.63 16.05 -23.83
N GLU A 101 14.96 15.26 -22.82
CA GLU A 101 14.15 15.16 -21.60
C GLU A 101 14.20 16.42 -20.75
N THR A 102 13.11 16.69 -20.04
CA THR A 102 13.07 17.74 -19.03
C THR A 102 14.03 17.42 -17.87
N SER A 103 14.52 18.44 -17.18
CA SER A 103 15.36 18.29 -15.99
C SER A 103 14.68 17.39 -14.94
N LEU A 104 13.35 17.50 -14.76
CA LEU A 104 12.58 16.65 -13.85
C LEU A 104 12.73 15.16 -14.21
N LEU A 105 12.53 14.76 -15.46
CA LEU A 105 12.66 13.38 -15.89
C LEU A 105 14.09 12.85 -15.73
N GLN A 106 15.09 13.69 -16.01
CA GLN A 106 16.49 13.33 -15.79
C GLN A 106 16.79 13.07 -14.30
N TRP A 107 16.29 13.92 -13.40
CA TRP A 107 16.39 13.70 -11.96
C TRP A 107 15.64 12.44 -11.50
N MET A 108 14.45 12.21 -12.01
CA MET A 108 13.69 11.00 -11.70
C MET A 108 14.44 9.72 -12.13
N ARG A 109 15.10 9.73 -13.30
CA ARG A 109 15.94 8.61 -13.74
C ARG A 109 17.16 8.42 -12.85
N PHE A 110 17.82 9.51 -12.48
CA PHE A 110 18.93 9.46 -11.54
C PHE A 110 18.51 8.84 -10.21
N LEU A 111 17.40 9.29 -9.63
CA LEU A 111 16.86 8.75 -8.37
C LEU A 111 16.38 7.29 -8.51
N GLY A 112 16.00 6.85 -9.70
CA GLY A 112 15.63 5.47 -10.03
C GLY A 112 16.80 4.55 -10.36
N GLY A 113 18.04 5.07 -10.42
CA GLY A 113 19.24 4.30 -10.71
C GLY A 113 19.47 3.18 -9.69
N LYS A 114 19.88 2.01 -10.18
CA LYS A 114 20.11 0.80 -9.36
C LYS A 114 21.56 0.38 -9.32
N THR A 115 22.32 0.76 -10.33
CA THR A 115 23.72 0.38 -10.48
C THR A 115 24.60 1.62 -10.59
N ARG A 116 25.89 1.47 -10.24
CA ARG A 116 26.87 2.55 -10.41
C ARG A 116 26.88 3.08 -11.86
N LYS A 117 26.75 2.20 -12.83
CA LYS A 117 26.74 2.56 -14.24
C LYS A 117 25.56 3.47 -14.60
N ASP A 118 24.38 3.21 -14.04
CA ASP A 118 23.18 4.06 -14.27
C ASP A 118 23.46 5.49 -13.84
N PHE A 119 24.05 5.68 -12.64
CA PHE A 119 24.39 6.99 -12.12
C PHE A 119 25.49 7.69 -12.94
N GLU A 120 26.53 6.96 -13.37
CA GLU A 120 27.62 7.47 -14.23
C GLU A 120 27.10 7.92 -15.60
N GLU A 121 26.14 7.22 -16.18
CA GLU A 121 25.51 7.59 -17.44
C GLU A 121 24.65 8.84 -17.30
N MET A 122 23.91 8.95 -16.21
CA MET A 122 23.08 10.14 -15.92
C MET A 122 23.95 11.38 -15.59
N ALA A 123 25.03 11.21 -14.86
CA ALA A 123 25.97 12.27 -14.52
C ALA A 123 26.54 13.00 -15.75
N LYS A 124 26.71 12.29 -16.88
CA LYS A 124 27.20 12.86 -18.14
C LYS A 124 26.20 13.79 -18.84
N LYS A 125 24.94 13.84 -18.39
CA LYS A 125 23.88 14.62 -19.07
C LYS A 125 23.88 16.10 -18.72
N ASN A 126 24.18 16.43 -17.47
CA ASN A 126 24.30 17.81 -17.03
C ASN A 126 25.16 17.92 -15.74
N SER A 127 25.64 19.13 -15.48
CA SER A 127 26.54 19.42 -14.34
C SER A 127 25.90 19.21 -12.98
N GLU A 128 24.59 19.37 -12.85
CA GLU A 128 23.87 19.20 -11.57
C GLU A 128 23.82 17.72 -11.18
N LEU A 129 23.61 16.84 -12.16
CA LEU A 129 23.65 15.38 -11.94
C LEU A 129 25.08 14.87 -11.73
N GLU A 130 26.08 15.49 -12.35
CA GLU A 130 27.49 15.20 -12.10
C GLU A 130 27.86 15.53 -10.65
N GLU A 131 27.47 16.71 -10.15
CA GLU A 131 27.69 17.10 -8.75
C GLU A 131 26.98 16.15 -7.78
N ALA A 132 25.75 15.77 -8.08
CA ALA A 132 24.99 14.80 -7.27
C ALA A 132 25.68 13.43 -7.23
N TYR A 133 26.20 12.96 -8.38
CA TYR A 133 26.96 11.71 -8.46
C TYR A 133 28.25 11.78 -7.64
N ASP A 134 29.00 12.87 -7.73
CA ASP A 134 30.22 13.08 -6.94
C ASP A 134 29.97 13.03 -5.44
N VAL A 135 28.87 13.61 -4.98
CA VAL A 135 28.44 13.53 -3.57
C VAL A 135 28.10 12.09 -3.20
N LEU A 136 27.35 11.37 -4.05
CA LEU A 136 26.96 9.98 -3.83
C LEU A 136 28.20 9.06 -3.77
N ASP A 137 29.17 9.25 -4.67
CA ASP A 137 30.41 8.46 -4.72
C ASP A 137 31.25 8.68 -3.46
N LYS A 138 31.40 9.93 -3.00
CA LYS A 138 32.08 10.26 -1.73
C LYS A 138 31.37 9.65 -0.52
N LEU A 139 30.02 9.69 -0.49
CA LEU A 139 29.23 9.08 0.58
C LEU A 139 29.39 7.56 0.62
N SER A 140 29.44 6.92 -0.55
CA SER A 140 29.59 5.47 -0.66
C SER A 140 30.99 4.98 -0.30
N ALA A 141 32.01 5.83 -0.43
CA ALA A 141 33.40 5.54 0.00
C ALA A 141 33.60 5.66 1.52
N ASP A 142 32.71 6.34 2.23
CA ASP A 142 32.75 6.49 3.69
C ASP A 142 32.27 5.20 4.38
N GLU A 143 33.22 4.45 4.97
CA GLU A 143 32.96 3.15 5.61
C GLU A 143 31.95 3.25 6.76
N LYS A 144 31.95 4.33 7.53
CA LYS A 144 31.00 4.56 8.62
C LYS A 144 29.58 4.75 8.08
N LYS A 145 29.42 5.54 7.03
CA LYS A 145 28.10 5.76 6.40
C LYS A 145 27.57 4.51 5.71
N ARG A 146 28.47 3.72 5.11
CA ARG A 146 28.13 2.41 4.55
C ARG A 146 27.59 1.47 5.63
N LEU A 147 28.25 1.42 6.79
CA LEU A 147 27.82 0.59 7.91
C LEU A 147 26.47 1.06 8.49
N GLU A 148 26.24 2.36 8.62
CA GLU A 148 24.96 2.93 9.01
C GLU A 148 23.84 2.57 8.03
N TYR A 149 24.11 2.67 6.73
CA TYR A 149 23.21 2.26 5.67
C TYR A 149 22.88 0.76 5.75
N GLU A 150 23.87 -0.12 5.87
CA GLU A 150 23.69 -1.56 6.00
C GLU A 150 22.86 -1.93 7.23
N THR A 151 23.07 -1.24 8.36
CA THR A 151 22.30 -1.43 9.59
C THR A 151 20.83 -1.05 9.39
N ARG A 152 20.57 0.08 8.73
CA ARG A 152 19.21 0.53 8.40
C ARG A 152 18.52 -0.44 7.45
N GLN A 153 19.24 -0.94 6.44
CA GLN A 153 18.72 -1.94 5.50
C GLN A 153 18.39 -3.28 6.17
N ARG A 154 19.17 -3.69 7.17
CA ARG A 154 18.83 -4.87 7.99
C ARG A 154 17.53 -4.66 8.76
N ALA A 155 17.40 -3.52 9.45
CA ALA A 155 16.19 -3.21 10.22
C ALA A 155 14.93 -3.22 9.35
N ILE A 156 15.01 -2.65 8.13
CA ILE A 156 13.90 -2.67 7.17
C ILE A 156 13.58 -4.11 6.75
N ARG A 157 14.58 -4.91 6.40
CA ARG A 157 14.36 -6.33 6.03
C ARG A 157 13.73 -7.13 7.16
N ASP A 158 14.22 -6.95 8.39
CA ASP A 158 13.70 -7.64 9.56
C ASP A 158 12.24 -7.25 9.84
N TYR A 159 11.92 -5.98 9.70
CA TYR A 159 10.54 -5.48 9.78
C TYR A 159 9.63 -6.11 8.71
N ASN A 160 10.06 -6.14 7.45
CA ASN A 160 9.30 -6.72 6.35
C ASN A 160 9.08 -8.23 6.53
N ILE A 161 10.12 -8.96 6.97
CA ILE A 161 10.00 -10.38 7.31
C ILE A 161 9.01 -10.58 8.46
N GLY A 162 9.04 -9.72 9.48
CA GLY A 162 8.08 -9.73 10.59
C GLY A 162 6.65 -9.55 10.10
N MET A 163 6.39 -8.56 9.23
CA MET A 163 5.08 -8.29 8.64
C MET A 163 4.57 -9.46 7.80
N LEU A 164 5.37 -9.98 6.87
CA LEU A 164 5.01 -11.15 6.05
C LEU A 164 4.74 -12.40 6.90
N THR A 165 5.48 -12.55 8.00
CA THR A 165 5.27 -13.66 8.92
C THR A 165 3.96 -13.52 9.69
N ALA A 166 3.63 -12.30 10.13
CA ALA A 166 2.38 -12.00 10.82
C ALA A 166 1.16 -12.20 9.89
N GLU A 167 1.25 -11.72 8.65
CA GLU A 167 0.22 -11.92 7.63
C GLU A 167 -0.03 -13.41 7.36
N ARG A 168 1.04 -14.18 7.11
CA ARG A 168 0.91 -15.63 6.87
C ARG A 168 0.30 -16.37 8.06
N ARG A 169 0.68 -16.02 9.30
CA ARG A 169 0.08 -16.58 10.51
C ARG A 169 -1.40 -16.20 10.62
N GLY A 170 -1.76 -14.97 10.29
CA GLY A 170 -3.15 -14.50 10.26
C GLY A 170 -4.01 -15.29 9.26
N ILE A 171 -3.52 -15.46 8.04
CA ILE A 171 -4.20 -16.26 6.99
C ILE A 171 -4.37 -17.72 7.43
N GLU A 172 -3.32 -18.33 8.01
CA GLU A 172 -3.38 -19.72 8.48
C GLU A 172 -4.35 -19.89 9.64
N ALA A 173 -4.36 -18.96 10.59
CA ALA A 173 -5.30 -18.95 11.71
C ALA A 173 -6.75 -18.77 11.22
N GLY A 174 -7.00 -17.81 10.35
CA GLY A 174 -8.33 -17.59 9.74
C GLY A 174 -8.82 -18.79 8.95
N ARG A 175 -7.92 -19.46 8.20
CA ARG A 175 -8.28 -20.70 7.48
C ARG A 175 -8.68 -21.83 8.44
N LYS A 176 -7.96 -22.01 9.56
CA LYS A 176 -8.31 -23.02 10.56
C LYS A 176 -9.67 -22.75 11.18
N ILE A 177 -9.94 -21.51 11.56
CA ILE A 177 -11.23 -21.11 12.12
C ILE A 177 -12.35 -21.36 11.10
N GLY A 178 -12.20 -20.88 9.86
CA GLY A 178 -13.23 -21.06 8.83
C GLY A 178 -13.51 -22.52 8.47
N ILE A 179 -12.49 -23.40 8.53
CA ILE A 179 -12.70 -24.85 8.35
C ILE A 179 -13.51 -25.43 9.51
N GLU A 180 -13.22 -25.05 10.75
CA GLU A 180 -13.93 -25.54 11.92
C GLU A 180 -15.39 -25.05 11.97
N GLU A 181 -15.59 -23.75 11.71
CA GLU A 181 -16.92 -23.15 11.61
C GLU A 181 -17.75 -23.82 10.50
N GLY A 182 -17.21 -23.96 9.29
CA GLY A 182 -17.90 -24.62 8.18
C GLY A 182 -18.21 -26.10 8.44
N ARG A 183 -17.38 -26.78 9.22
CA ARG A 183 -17.63 -28.14 9.68
C ARG A 183 -18.82 -28.25 10.65
N GLU A 184 -18.86 -27.32 11.61
CA GLU A 184 -19.94 -27.31 12.62
C GLU A 184 -21.29 -26.86 12.01
N GLU A 185 -21.23 -25.84 11.10
CA GLU A 185 -22.41 -25.45 10.32
C GLU A 185 -22.94 -26.59 9.46
N GLY A 186 -22.08 -27.23 8.68
CA GLY A 186 -22.48 -28.37 7.85
C GLY A 186 -23.03 -29.56 8.65
N ARG A 187 -22.47 -29.81 9.85
CA ARG A 187 -22.98 -30.81 10.78
C ARG A 187 -24.40 -30.45 11.28
N THR A 188 -24.58 -29.22 11.70
CA THR A 188 -25.85 -28.70 12.21
C THR A 188 -26.91 -28.73 11.11
N GLU A 189 -26.59 -28.29 9.90
CA GLU A 189 -27.48 -28.33 8.75
C GLU A 189 -27.86 -29.76 8.37
N GLY A 190 -26.90 -30.68 8.35
CA GLY A 190 -27.15 -32.09 8.10
C GLY A 190 -28.12 -32.73 9.12
N VAL A 191 -27.94 -32.44 10.42
CA VAL A 191 -28.85 -32.89 11.48
C VAL A 191 -30.27 -32.31 11.29
N ASN A 192 -30.36 -31.03 10.96
CA ASN A 192 -31.64 -30.36 10.74
C ASN A 192 -32.40 -30.97 9.54
N ARG A 193 -31.72 -31.25 8.44
CA ARG A 193 -32.29 -31.89 7.26
C ARG A 193 -32.84 -33.30 7.59
N ILE A 194 -32.08 -34.10 8.35
CA ILE A 194 -32.53 -35.43 8.78
C ILE A 194 -33.74 -35.33 9.72
N ASN A 195 -33.75 -34.41 10.66
CA ASN A 195 -34.86 -34.18 11.56
C ASN A 195 -36.14 -33.77 10.79
N GLN A 196 -36.00 -32.90 9.81
CA GLN A 196 -37.12 -32.48 8.96
C GLN A 196 -37.65 -33.62 8.12
N LEU A 197 -36.80 -34.46 7.53
CA LEU A 197 -37.19 -35.66 6.84
C LEU A 197 -37.99 -36.59 7.75
N ASN A 198 -37.52 -36.84 8.97
CA ASN A 198 -38.22 -37.71 9.93
C ASN A 198 -39.60 -37.16 10.32
N ILE A 199 -39.73 -35.83 10.45
CA ILE A 199 -41.03 -35.20 10.72
C ILE A 199 -41.99 -35.39 9.54
N GLU A 200 -41.54 -35.17 8.31
CA GLU A 200 -42.41 -35.35 7.13
C GLU A 200 -42.81 -36.80 6.92
N LEU A 201 -41.90 -37.76 7.07
CA LEU A 201 -42.19 -39.19 7.00
C LEU A 201 -43.19 -39.61 8.10
N SER A 202 -43.04 -39.07 9.31
CA SER A 202 -43.96 -39.34 10.42
C SER A 202 -45.37 -38.82 10.13
N LYS A 203 -45.51 -37.61 9.58
CA LYS A 203 -46.82 -37.05 9.17
C LYS A 203 -47.54 -37.90 8.13
N LEU A 204 -46.77 -38.54 7.25
CA LEU A 204 -47.28 -39.44 6.20
C LEU A 204 -47.50 -40.90 6.66
N GLY A 205 -47.24 -41.22 7.93
CA GLY A 205 -47.35 -42.57 8.47
C GLY A 205 -46.28 -43.55 7.97
N ARG A 206 -45.19 -43.04 7.33
CA ARG A 206 -44.09 -43.83 6.73
C ARG A 206 -43.02 -44.20 7.76
N THR A 207 -43.41 -44.79 8.90
CA THR A 207 -42.49 -45.09 10.03
C THR A 207 -41.41 -46.12 9.67
N GLU A 208 -41.74 -47.08 8.79
CA GLU A 208 -40.77 -48.05 8.30
C GLU A 208 -39.63 -47.41 7.49
N ASP A 209 -39.93 -46.36 6.77
CA ASP A 209 -38.92 -45.59 5.99
C ASP A 209 -37.95 -44.85 6.91
N ILE A 210 -38.40 -44.36 8.07
CA ILE A 210 -37.53 -43.74 9.08
C ILE A 210 -36.51 -44.76 9.60
N LEU A 211 -36.97 -45.98 9.95
CA LEU A 211 -36.10 -47.03 10.45
C LEU A 211 -35.09 -47.49 9.38
N LYS A 212 -35.55 -47.61 8.14
CA LYS A 212 -34.70 -48.02 7.03
C LYS A 212 -33.66 -46.93 6.70
N ALA A 213 -34.04 -45.66 6.66
CA ALA A 213 -33.13 -44.53 6.41
C ALA A 213 -32.10 -44.38 7.52
N ALA A 214 -32.38 -44.77 8.76
CA ALA A 214 -31.43 -44.71 9.86
C ALA A 214 -30.25 -45.68 9.73
N VAL A 215 -30.38 -46.77 8.96
CA VAL A 215 -29.36 -47.80 8.77
C VAL A 215 -28.81 -47.85 7.35
N ASP A 216 -29.51 -47.28 6.37
CA ASP A 216 -29.16 -47.26 4.95
C ASP A 216 -29.00 -45.82 4.45
N LYS A 217 -27.77 -45.38 4.29
CA LYS A 217 -27.44 -44.03 3.82
C LYS A 217 -27.92 -43.75 2.39
N GLU A 218 -27.81 -44.70 1.50
CA GLU A 218 -28.25 -44.51 0.10
C GLU A 218 -29.77 -44.31 0.06
N TYR A 219 -30.52 -45.08 0.88
CA TYR A 219 -31.93 -44.90 1.03
C TYR A 219 -32.31 -43.57 1.66
N GLN A 220 -31.56 -43.12 2.67
CA GLN A 220 -31.73 -41.81 3.28
C GLN A 220 -31.53 -40.67 2.29
N GLU A 221 -30.46 -40.72 1.49
CA GLU A 221 -30.21 -39.72 0.44
C GLU A 221 -31.30 -39.69 -0.64
N LYS A 222 -31.87 -40.84 -0.95
CA LYS A 222 -33.00 -40.98 -1.88
C LYS A 222 -34.27 -40.30 -1.35
N LEU A 223 -34.54 -40.47 -0.07
CA LEU A 223 -35.65 -39.80 0.59
C LEU A 223 -35.44 -38.30 0.73
N LEU A 224 -34.23 -37.83 1.06
CA LEU A 224 -33.90 -36.40 1.11
C LEU A 224 -34.18 -35.75 -0.24
N LYS A 225 -33.83 -36.40 -1.35
CA LYS A 225 -34.14 -35.91 -2.71
C LYS A 225 -35.65 -35.95 -3.02
N GLU A 226 -36.35 -36.96 -2.56
CA GLU A 226 -37.82 -37.09 -2.74
C GLU A 226 -38.57 -35.94 -2.07
N PHE A 227 -38.08 -35.47 -0.90
CA PHE A 227 -38.68 -34.39 -0.11
C PHE A 227 -38.05 -33.02 -0.35
N GLU A 228 -37.12 -32.89 -1.31
CA GLU A 228 -36.41 -31.66 -1.65
C GLU A 228 -35.69 -31.02 -0.45
N LEU A 229 -35.09 -31.84 0.42
CA LEU A 229 -34.38 -31.45 1.66
C LEU A 229 -32.86 -31.47 1.51
#